data_b15ffbaf1e9e1e3a722f7475b1670eb9
#
_entry.id   b15ffbaf1e9e1e3a722f7475b1670eb9
#
_cell.length_a   1.000
_cell.length_b   1.000
_cell.length_c   1.000
_cell.angle_alpha   90.00
_cell.angle_beta   90.00
_cell.angle_gamma   90.00
#
_symmetry.space_group_name_H-M   'P 1'
#
loop_
_entity.id
_entity.type
_entity.pdbx_description
1 polymer ?
#
loop_
_entity_poly.entity_id
_entity_poly.type
_entity_poly.pdbx_seq_one_letter_code
_entity_poly.pdbx_strand_id
1 'polypeptide(L)'
;MAYAHRRLLHLFATALPLAAACGDDNGRDSASASATTLPSTTVPSTSDPTTATTTAGPTSTTDAPTEGTASASATDGGSTDGVSAGSSGGTSGGTTGPGTTGPMPCPEDQVVCDGNTAQVCDGMGGFKSETPCPKACAPGLGCVECEPGSAQCNGQVSQVCKEDGSGFVDTLECDPLQGMMCDPNNGLCTGACANLGGLSYIGCDYYPVVTQQLDFYVGPNNPYAVAVANTTADNATITVTKGGAPVLTDMVPANSVKAIPLPWVNELALGTGPSSVVPDGAYRLRSTQPVTVYQFNPLNADVTNDASLMLPVNTWTGNYVVAAWPFWNDFGGYPGWYSVTARYDNTKVTVQAAKGGTPTQAGAGVDGQGNGVVMLNEGDVLQVFSTFGGDGTGTFVAADKPVQVLGGHECTQVPFGITACDHLEESIFPFETLAREYIVVPPAQANGQAEKAVIVRIVAAEANTVLTFEPDQPVNKNLANVGDFVEIPTTTAKFVVKSDKKLLVAEYMVGQDAGYGTSDPAMVLAVPSEQFRTNYLFYAQPNWSANFVDIIAPAGANVMVDGAGVGNFTPIGATGFSLAHVALSNGGGGNHSVTADQKVGISVYGVLDYGSYWYPGGLDLALIPQ
;
A
#
# COMPACT_ATOMS: atom_id res chain seq x y z
N MET A 1 -32.85 11.94 7.94
CA MET A 1 -33.89 11.36 7.05
C MET A 1 -34.49 12.38 6.06
N ALA A 2 -34.70 13.64 6.38
CA ALA A 2 -35.26 14.62 5.43
C ALA A 2 -34.24 15.18 4.41
N TYR A 3 -32.96 15.07 4.68
CA TYR A 3 -31.85 15.62 3.84
C TYR A 3 -31.47 14.66 2.70
N ALA A 4 -31.48 13.35 2.95
CA ALA A 4 -31.18 12.33 1.94
C ALA A 4 -32.22 12.27 0.82
N HIS A 5 -33.52 12.44 1.14
CA HIS A 5 -34.59 12.44 0.14
C HIS A 5 -34.54 13.63 -0.83
N ARG A 6 -33.93 14.77 -0.45
CA ARG A 6 -33.78 15.91 -1.36
C ARG A 6 -32.65 15.72 -2.36
N ARG A 7 -31.60 14.97 -2.00
CA ARG A 7 -30.48 14.71 -2.89
C ARG A 7 -30.85 13.75 -4.06
N LEU A 8 -31.67 12.74 -3.77
CA LEU A 8 -32.11 11.76 -4.77
C LEU A 8 -32.94 12.36 -5.91
N LEU A 9 -33.81 13.34 -5.59
CA LEU A 9 -34.71 13.95 -6.61
C LEU A 9 -33.98 14.83 -7.64
N HIS A 10 -32.78 15.31 -7.35
CA HIS A 10 -32.05 16.19 -8.26
C HIS A 10 -31.09 15.44 -9.20
N LEU A 11 -30.57 14.28 -8.81
CA LEU A 11 -29.69 13.48 -9.65
C LEU A 11 -30.43 12.83 -10.86
N PHE A 12 -31.72 12.53 -10.72
CA PHE A 12 -32.53 11.97 -11.81
C PHE A 12 -33.08 13.00 -12.82
N ALA A 13 -33.02 14.29 -12.52
CA ALA A 13 -33.57 15.34 -13.38
C ALA A 13 -32.65 15.77 -14.53
N THR A 14 -31.39 15.36 -14.53
CA THR A 14 -30.40 15.77 -15.54
C THR A 14 -30.02 14.70 -16.57
N ALA A 15 -30.58 13.49 -16.48
CA ALA A 15 -30.25 12.38 -17.37
C ALA A 15 -31.31 12.12 -18.46
N LEU A 16 -31.98 13.15 -18.99
CA LEU A 16 -32.84 13.01 -20.18
C LEU A 16 -32.15 13.66 -21.38
N PRO A 17 -31.83 12.91 -22.45
CA PRO A 17 -31.36 13.51 -23.68
C PRO A 17 -32.50 14.18 -24.43
N LEU A 18 -32.30 15.41 -24.84
CA LEU A 18 -33.16 16.09 -25.83
C LEU A 18 -33.03 15.37 -27.19
N ALA A 19 -34.05 14.61 -27.56
CA ALA A 19 -34.25 14.23 -28.93
C ALA A 19 -35.16 15.29 -29.58
N ALA A 20 -34.58 16.07 -30.48
CA ALA A 20 -35.33 17.02 -31.32
C ALA A 20 -36.10 16.27 -32.41
N ALA A 21 -37.38 16.57 -32.48
CA ALA A 21 -38.32 16.09 -33.49
C ALA A 21 -38.12 16.75 -34.85
N CYS A 22 -38.30 15.99 -35.92
CA CYS A 22 -38.88 16.48 -37.19
C CYS A 22 -39.95 15.50 -37.62
N GLY A 23 -41.17 16.04 -37.87
CA GLY A 23 -42.36 15.31 -38.21
C GLY A 23 -42.43 14.87 -39.68
N ASP A 24 -43.34 13.99 -40.01
CA ASP A 24 -44.57 14.27 -40.77
C ASP A 24 -45.39 12.98 -40.98
N ASP A 25 -46.66 13.16 -40.71
CA ASP A 25 -47.92 12.61 -41.25
C ASP A 25 -48.04 11.20 -41.87
N ASN A 26 -49.16 10.64 -41.47
CA ASN A 26 -50.19 9.85 -42.15
C ASN A 26 -50.35 8.35 -41.83
N GLY A 27 -51.48 8.09 -41.18
CA GLY A 27 -52.47 7.15 -41.71
C GLY A 27 -52.67 5.79 -41.01
N ARG A 28 -53.67 5.74 -40.16
CA ARG A 28 -54.74 4.72 -40.06
C ARG A 28 -54.50 3.25 -39.75
N ASP A 29 -55.24 2.87 -38.76
CA ASP A 29 -56.15 1.74 -38.53
C ASP A 29 -55.68 0.47 -37.81
N SER A 30 -56.24 0.37 -36.63
CA SER A 30 -57.10 -0.68 -36.06
C SER A 30 -56.62 -2.14 -35.91
N ALA A 31 -56.88 -2.61 -34.75
CA ALA A 31 -57.47 -3.91 -34.32
C ALA A 31 -56.54 -4.87 -33.57
N SER A 32 -56.77 -4.94 -32.26
CA SER A 32 -57.48 -6.03 -31.56
C SER A 32 -56.79 -7.37 -31.35
N ALA A 33 -56.52 -7.60 -30.07
CA ALA A 33 -56.78 -8.81 -29.26
C ALA A 33 -56.22 -10.18 -29.68
N SER A 34 -55.49 -10.86 -28.84
CA SER A 34 -55.97 -11.92 -27.96
C SER A 34 -54.85 -12.75 -27.34
N ALA A 35 -55.05 -13.07 -26.08
CA ALA A 35 -54.28 -14.00 -25.29
C ALA A 35 -54.47 -15.43 -25.74
N THR A 36 -53.45 -16.31 -25.53
CA THR A 36 -53.67 -17.71 -25.10
C THR A 36 -52.36 -18.37 -24.57
N THR A 37 -52.43 -18.70 -23.32
CA THR A 37 -52.11 -19.94 -22.56
C THR A 37 -50.95 -20.85 -23.00
N LEU A 38 -50.16 -21.14 -21.94
CA LEU A 38 -49.27 -22.31 -21.74
C LEU A 38 -49.94 -23.68 -21.98
N PRO A 39 -49.18 -24.74 -22.20
CA PRO A 39 -49.03 -25.69 -21.08
C PRO A 39 -47.65 -26.32 -20.85
N SER A 40 -47.50 -26.71 -19.61
CA SER A 40 -46.49 -27.52 -18.95
C SER A 40 -46.57 -29.00 -19.38
N THR A 41 -45.42 -29.72 -19.46
CA THR A 41 -45.32 -31.15 -19.12
C THR A 41 -43.87 -31.61 -18.90
N THR A 42 -43.58 -31.99 -17.68
CA THR A 42 -43.06 -33.26 -17.08
C THR A 42 -41.81 -33.93 -17.65
N VAL A 43 -40.95 -34.20 -16.71
CA VAL A 43 -39.78 -35.11 -16.65
C VAL A 43 -40.20 -36.57 -16.81
N PRO A 44 -39.31 -37.50 -17.26
CA PRO A 44 -38.79 -38.44 -16.28
C PRO A 44 -37.30 -38.82 -16.40
N SER A 45 -36.78 -39.19 -15.25
CA SER A 45 -35.48 -39.80 -14.96
C SER A 45 -35.41 -41.27 -15.42
N THR A 46 -34.21 -41.80 -15.72
CA THR A 46 -33.72 -43.14 -15.29
C THR A 46 -32.24 -43.33 -15.61
N SER A 47 -31.48 -43.57 -14.56
CA SER A 47 -30.62 -44.71 -14.18
C SER A 47 -29.44 -45.13 -15.05
N ASP A 48 -28.29 -45.18 -14.36
CA ASP A 48 -27.06 -45.95 -14.56
C ASP A 48 -27.31 -47.46 -14.94
N PRO A 49 -26.28 -48.25 -15.39
CA PRO A 49 -25.05 -48.50 -14.63
C PRO A 49 -23.77 -48.96 -15.41
N THR A 50 -22.62 -48.81 -14.65
CA THR A 50 -21.47 -49.75 -14.49
C THR A 50 -20.80 -50.47 -15.67
N THR A 51 -19.48 -50.43 -15.69
CA THR A 51 -18.42 -51.45 -15.48
C THR A 51 -17.18 -51.11 -16.30
N ALA A 52 -16.07 -50.87 -15.65
CA ALA A 52 -14.89 -51.63 -15.29
C ALA A 52 -14.15 -52.32 -16.47
N THR A 53 -12.84 -52.08 -16.58
CA THR A 53 -11.75 -53.05 -16.46
C THR A 53 -10.48 -52.62 -17.20
N THR A 54 -9.41 -52.43 -16.43
CA THR A 54 -8.02 -52.92 -16.48
C THR A 54 -7.29 -53.04 -17.82
N THR A 55 -6.04 -52.62 -17.93
CA THR A 55 -4.80 -53.34 -17.65
C THR A 55 -3.55 -52.62 -18.19
N ALA A 56 -2.54 -52.65 -17.34
CA ALA A 56 -1.10 -52.92 -17.53
C ALA A 56 -0.21 -51.96 -18.34
N GLY A 57 0.89 -51.52 -17.66
CA GLY A 57 2.13 -51.02 -18.21
C GLY A 57 2.97 -52.11 -18.89
N PRO A 58 4.21 -51.84 -19.26
CA PRO A 58 5.35 -51.83 -18.34
C PRO A 58 6.52 -50.86 -18.66
N THR A 59 7.21 -50.52 -17.60
CA THR A 59 8.65 -50.63 -17.27
C THR A 59 9.79 -50.22 -18.22
N SER A 60 10.72 -49.51 -17.58
CA SER A 60 12.19 -49.57 -17.63
C SER A 60 12.86 -48.73 -18.73
N THR A 61 13.99 -48.10 -18.53
CA THR A 61 15.16 -48.20 -17.64
C THR A 61 16.11 -47.04 -17.88
N THR A 62 16.76 -46.58 -16.82
CA THR A 62 18.16 -46.16 -16.67
C THR A 62 18.87 -45.43 -17.81
N ASP A 63 19.48 -44.26 -17.51
CA ASP A 63 20.92 -44.12 -17.22
C ASP A 63 21.31 -42.64 -17.05
N ALA A 64 22.02 -42.35 -15.99
CA ALA A 64 22.92 -41.20 -15.90
C ALA A 64 24.29 -41.63 -16.47
N PRO A 65 25.16 -40.72 -16.90
CA PRO A 65 26.20 -40.23 -15.99
C PRO A 65 26.77 -38.81 -16.22
N THR A 66 27.30 -38.30 -15.11
CA THR A 66 28.61 -37.66 -14.84
C THR A 66 29.10 -36.43 -15.61
N GLU A 67 29.36 -35.40 -14.72
CA GLU A 67 30.58 -34.56 -14.61
C GLU A 67 31.11 -33.73 -15.79
N GLY A 68 31.37 -32.45 -15.46
CA GLY A 68 32.22 -31.55 -16.23
C GLY A 68 32.48 -30.24 -15.49
N THR A 69 33.54 -30.24 -14.72
CA THR A 69 34.19 -29.09 -14.05
C THR A 69 34.81 -28.11 -15.04
N ALA A 70 34.85 -26.81 -14.66
CA ALA A 70 35.97 -25.85 -14.69
C ALA A 70 35.42 -24.42 -14.74
N SER A 71 35.73 -23.64 -13.78
CA SER A 71 36.93 -22.82 -13.46
C SER A 71 36.93 -21.42 -14.06
N ALA A 72 36.81 -20.47 -13.12
CA ALA A 72 37.57 -19.24 -12.86
C ALA A 72 37.69 -18.14 -13.94
N SER A 73 37.41 -16.92 -13.58
CA SER A 73 38.40 -15.92 -13.20
C SER A 73 37.80 -14.60 -12.75
N ALA A 74 38.45 -14.06 -11.74
CA ALA A 74 38.22 -12.77 -11.07
C ALA A 74 38.75 -11.59 -11.90
N THR A 75 38.26 -10.40 -11.54
CA THR A 75 39.03 -9.20 -11.16
C THR A 75 38.04 -8.10 -10.80
N ASP A 76 38.08 -7.66 -9.60
CA ASP A 76 38.72 -6.52 -8.93
C ASP A 76 37.92 -5.22 -8.97
N GLY A 77 37.68 -4.69 -7.74
CA GLY A 77 37.98 -3.34 -7.36
C GLY A 77 36.83 -2.50 -6.78
N GLY A 78 36.84 -2.27 -5.46
CA GLY A 78 36.12 -1.12 -4.90
C GLY A 78 35.70 -1.23 -3.45
N SER A 79 36.54 -0.75 -2.60
CA SER A 79 36.43 -0.57 -1.15
C SER A 79 35.27 0.34 -0.73
N THR A 80 34.51 -0.06 0.31
CA THR A 80 34.00 0.86 1.33
C THR A 80 33.79 0.13 2.66
N ASP A 81 34.24 0.78 3.71
CA ASP A 81 34.35 0.32 5.07
C ASP A 81 33.00 -0.05 5.71
N GLY A 82 32.92 -1.27 6.20
CA GLY A 82 31.86 -1.73 7.08
C GLY A 82 32.47 -2.29 8.37
N VAL A 83 32.18 -1.67 9.49
CA VAL A 83 32.59 -2.16 10.80
C VAL A 83 31.80 -3.41 11.13
N SER A 84 32.46 -4.56 11.10
CA SER A 84 31.92 -5.85 11.52
C SER A 84 32.57 -6.27 12.84
N ALA A 85 31.76 -6.44 13.87
CA ALA A 85 32.19 -7.05 15.10
C ALA A 85 32.45 -8.55 14.84
N GLY A 86 33.70 -8.92 14.85
CA GLY A 86 34.14 -10.30 14.63
C GLY A 86 34.12 -11.13 15.92
N SER A 87 33.36 -12.21 15.90
CA SER A 87 33.51 -13.30 16.85
C SER A 87 34.69 -14.17 16.42
N SER A 88 35.75 -14.20 17.20
CA SER A 88 36.93 -15.00 16.94
C SER A 88 36.86 -16.33 17.69
N GLY A 89 36.49 -17.38 16.98
CA GLY A 89 36.78 -18.75 17.38
C GLY A 89 38.10 -19.18 16.76
N GLY A 90 39.20 -19.13 17.51
CA GLY A 90 40.52 -19.58 17.07
C GLY A 90 40.82 -21.00 17.53
N THR A 91 41.00 -21.92 16.57
CA THR A 91 41.69 -23.19 16.81
C THR A 91 43.15 -23.05 16.38
N SER A 92 44.03 -23.13 17.32
CA SER A 92 45.50 -23.07 17.14
C SER A 92 46.07 -24.45 16.92
N GLY A 93 46.80 -24.62 15.80
CA GLY A 93 47.76 -25.69 15.61
C GLY A 93 49.18 -25.14 15.85
N GLY A 94 49.86 -25.71 16.84
CA GLY A 94 51.12 -25.19 17.32
C GLY A 94 52.35 -25.49 16.50
N THR A 95 53.39 -24.67 16.70
CA THR A 95 54.79 -25.03 16.60
C THR A 95 55.56 -24.33 17.71
N THR A 96 56.38 -25.13 18.38
CA THR A 96 57.18 -24.87 19.57
C THR A 96 58.31 -23.86 19.35
N GLY A 97 58.39 -22.84 20.21
CA GLY A 97 59.54 -22.03 20.52
C GLY A 97 59.44 -21.52 21.97
N PRO A 98 60.49 -21.54 22.80
CA PRO A 98 60.40 -21.16 24.18
C PRO A 98 60.42 -19.63 24.31
N GLY A 99 59.27 -19.04 24.45
CA GLY A 99 59.11 -17.67 24.87
C GLY A 99 58.09 -17.62 25.98
N THR A 100 58.49 -17.17 27.15
CA THR A 100 57.65 -16.90 28.30
C THR A 100 56.57 -15.88 27.97
N THR A 101 55.42 -16.37 27.55
CA THR A 101 54.19 -15.55 27.49
C THR A 101 53.33 -15.91 28.68
N GLY A 102 53.55 -15.21 29.78
CA GLY A 102 52.47 -15.10 30.78
C GLY A 102 51.23 -14.47 30.11
N PRO A 103 50.00 -14.74 30.59
CA PRO A 103 48.79 -14.10 30.11
C PRO A 103 49.01 -12.58 30.11
N MET A 104 48.65 -11.91 29.02
CA MET A 104 48.71 -10.43 28.98
C MET A 104 47.90 -9.90 30.16
N PRO A 105 48.51 -9.07 31.04
CA PRO A 105 47.80 -8.56 32.20
C PRO A 105 46.61 -7.72 31.71
N CYS A 106 45.41 -8.09 32.21
CA CYS A 106 44.24 -7.26 31.98
C CYS A 106 44.45 -5.91 32.75
N PRO A 107 43.96 -4.78 32.18
CA PRO A 107 44.08 -3.49 32.84
C PRO A 107 43.56 -3.48 34.27
N GLU A 108 44.18 -2.73 35.15
CA GLU A 108 43.74 -2.60 36.55
C GLU A 108 42.27 -2.10 36.58
N ASP A 109 41.46 -2.66 37.47
CA ASP A 109 40.03 -2.41 37.66
C ASP A 109 39.13 -2.84 36.50
N GLN A 110 39.66 -3.44 35.41
CA GLN A 110 38.83 -4.03 34.37
C GLN A 110 38.07 -5.25 34.93
N VAL A 111 36.78 -5.33 34.67
CA VAL A 111 35.96 -6.48 34.98
C VAL A 111 35.99 -7.46 33.82
N VAL A 112 36.39 -8.70 34.10
CA VAL A 112 36.34 -9.81 33.15
C VAL A 112 35.45 -10.93 33.72
N CYS A 113 35.00 -11.84 32.89
CA CYS A 113 34.16 -12.96 33.31
C CYS A 113 34.88 -14.29 33.06
N ASP A 114 34.88 -15.15 34.07
CA ASP A 114 35.21 -16.57 33.93
C ASP A 114 33.95 -17.38 34.23
N GLY A 115 33.29 -17.82 33.14
CA GLY A 115 31.95 -18.37 33.24
C GLY A 115 31.01 -17.37 33.92
N ASN A 116 30.41 -17.76 35.02
CA ASN A 116 29.47 -16.92 35.78
C ASN A 116 30.13 -16.22 36.98
N THR A 117 31.45 -16.03 36.95
CA THR A 117 32.21 -15.32 37.99
C THR A 117 32.79 -14.02 37.46
N ALA A 118 32.43 -12.91 38.07
CA ALA A 118 33.02 -11.61 37.80
C ALA A 118 34.36 -11.48 38.50
N GLN A 119 35.42 -11.17 37.75
CA GLN A 119 36.79 -11.01 38.25
C GLN A 119 37.25 -9.59 37.95
N VAL A 120 37.75 -8.88 38.98
CA VAL A 120 38.32 -7.53 38.85
C VAL A 120 39.82 -7.62 38.75
N CYS A 121 40.41 -7.19 37.65
CA CYS A 121 41.83 -7.25 37.34
C CYS A 121 42.68 -6.41 38.31
N ASP A 122 43.88 -6.90 38.71
CA ASP A 122 44.84 -6.19 39.56
C ASP A 122 45.90 -5.39 38.78
N GLY A 123 45.87 -5.46 37.41
CA GLY A 123 46.85 -4.84 36.54
C GLY A 123 48.21 -5.57 36.47
N MET A 124 48.40 -6.63 37.24
CA MET A 124 49.66 -7.39 37.31
C MET A 124 49.52 -8.85 36.83
N GLY A 125 48.35 -9.20 36.31
CA GLY A 125 48.04 -10.53 35.80
C GLY A 125 47.27 -11.43 36.75
N GLY A 126 46.77 -10.89 37.87
CA GLY A 126 45.88 -11.51 38.83
C GLY A 126 44.57 -10.74 38.98
N PHE A 127 43.78 -11.12 40.01
CA PHE A 127 42.48 -10.50 40.30
C PHE A 127 42.43 -9.94 41.70
N LYS A 128 41.95 -8.70 41.86
CA LYS A 128 41.69 -8.05 43.15
C LYS A 128 40.53 -8.71 43.90
N SER A 129 39.52 -9.16 43.14
CA SER A 129 38.34 -9.82 43.67
C SER A 129 37.71 -10.75 42.65
N GLU A 130 37.05 -11.78 43.15
CA GLU A 130 36.24 -12.73 42.39
C GLU A 130 34.87 -12.81 43.06
N THR A 131 33.80 -12.67 42.25
CA THR A 131 32.44 -12.68 42.77
C THR A 131 31.58 -13.60 41.88
N PRO A 132 31.09 -14.72 42.43
CA PRO A 132 30.11 -15.55 41.71
C PRO A 132 28.82 -14.76 41.48
N CYS A 133 28.38 -14.66 40.21
CA CYS A 133 27.17 -13.97 39.85
C CYS A 133 25.94 -14.88 39.97
N PRO A 134 24.84 -14.39 40.56
CA PRO A 134 23.64 -15.20 40.74
C PRO A 134 22.92 -15.55 39.42
N LYS A 135 23.10 -14.74 38.36
CA LYS A 135 22.47 -14.94 37.08
C LYS A 135 23.47 -14.99 35.92
N ALA A 136 24.11 -13.87 35.59
CA ALA A 136 25.08 -13.79 34.50
C ALA A 136 26.23 -12.86 34.86
N CYS A 137 27.38 -13.04 34.21
CA CYS A 137 28.49 -12.10 34.21
C CYS A 137 28.64 -11.48 32.83
N ALA A 138 28.78 -10.14 32.77
CA ALA A 138 29.06 -9.42 31.53
C ALA A 138 30.41 -8.68 31.66
N PRO A 139 31.33 -8.82 30.71
CA PRO A 139 32.61 -8.14 30.71
C PRO A 139 32.41 -6.61 30.77
N GLY A 140 33.16 -5.95 31.64
CA GLY A 140 33.05 -4.52 31.89
C GLY A 140 31.93 -4.09 32.84
N LEU A 141 30.91 -4.92 33.06
CA LEU A 141 29.76 -4.64 33.93
C LEU A 141 29.80 -5.45 35.25
N GLY A 142 30.33 -6.67 35.22
CA GLY A 142 30.30 -7.58 36.35
C GLY A 142 29.04 -8.43 36.40
N CYS A 143 28.49 -8.62 37.61
CA CYS A 143 27.26 -9.38 37.78
C CYS A 143 26.05 -8.60 37.28
N VAL A 144 25.29 -9.20 36.38
CA VAL A 144 24.12 -8.63 35.69
C VAL A 144 22.89 -9.54 35.81
N GLU A 145 21.71 -9.02 35.57
CA GLU A 145 20.46 -9.79 35.56
C GLU A 145 20.34 -10.68 34.33
N CYS A 146 20.91 -10.24 33.20
CA CYS A 146 20.99 -10.94 31.92
C CYS A 146 22.23 -10.49 31.15
N GLU A 147 22.73 -11.30 30.23
CA GLU A 147 23.83 -10.92 29.33
C GLU A 147 23.35 -9.87 28.33
N PRO A 148 23.99 -8.68 28.26
CA PRO A 148 23.61 -7.61 27.34
C PRO A 148 23.45 -8.09 25.89
N GLY A 149 22.32 -7.76 25.29
CA GLY A 149 21.98 -8.16 23.91
C GLY A 149 21.47 -9.60 23.76
N SER A 150 21.48 -10.43 24.83
CA SER A 150 20.81 -11.73 24.79
C SER A 150 19.31 -11.57 24.69
N ALA A 151 18.62 -12.51 24.00
CA ALA A 151 17.18 -12.50 23.88
C ALA A 151 16.53 -13.72 24.52
N GLN A 152 15.28 -13.57 24.95
CA GLN A 152 14.43 -14.64 25.46
C GLN A 152 12.98 -14.45 25.09
N CYS A 153 12.18 -15.50 25.21
CA CYS A 153 10.73 -15.45 25.09
C CYS A 153 10.05 -15.26 26.44
N ASN A 154 9.13 -14.31 26.52
CA ASN A 154 8.11 -14.23 27.56
C ASN A 154 6.75 -14.51 26.93
N GLY A 155 6.33 -15.78 26.91
CA GLY A 155 5.19 -16.22 26.10
C GLY A 155 5.47 -16.01 24.61
N GLN A 156 4.64 -15.21 23.94
CA GLN A 156 4.83 -14.81 22.55
C GLN A 156 5.57 -13.48 22.39
N VAL A 157 6.11 -12.92 23.45
CA VAL A 157 6.88 -11.66 23.38
C VAL A 157 8.37 -11.96 23.37
N SER A 158 9.05 -11.50 22.33
CA SER A 158 10.51 -11.44 22.25
C SER A 158 11.02 -10.32 23.14
N GLN A 159 11.97 -10.63 24.01
CA GLN A 159 12.59 -9.68 24.93
C GLN A 159 14.10 -9.66 24.70
N VAL A 160 14.72 -8.48 24.76
CA VAL A 160 16.18 -8.32 24.66
C VAL A 160 16.70 -7.73 25.95
N CYS A 161 17.85 -8.26 26.43
CA CYS A 161 18.54 -7.74 27.60
C CYS A 161 19.13 -6.37 27.28
N LYS A 162 18.89 -5.41 28.17
CA LYS A 162 19.43 -4.04 28.08
C LYS A 162 20.95 -4.04 28.05
N GLU A 163 21.54 -3.00 27.45
CA GLU A 163 22.99 -2.85 27.35
C GLU A 163 23.70 -2.79 28.73
N ASP A 164 23.01 -2.31 29.76
CA ASP A 164 23.50 -2.25 31.13
C ASP A 164 23.33 -3.57 31.92
N GLY A 165 22.72 -4.59 31.31
CA GLY A 165 22.43 -5.87 31.91
C GLY A 165 21.40 -5.83 33.05
N SER A 166 20.63 -4.74 33.19
CA SER A 166 19.69 -4.56 34.33
C SER A 166 18.40 -5.37 34.18
N GLY A 167 18.16 -6.02 33.04
CA GLY A 167 17.00 -6.86 32.79
C GLY A 167 16.54 -6.81 31.35
N PHE A 168 15.52 -7.63 31.04
CA PHE A 168 14.93 -7.71 29.70
C PHE A 168 13.90 -6.62 29.47
N VAL A 169 13.80 -6.19 28.22
CA VAL A 169 12.73 -5.31 27.70
C VAL A 169 12.01 -5.98 26.54
N ASP A 170 10.71 -5.78 26.46
CA ASP A 170 9.89 -6.25 25.35
C ASP A 170 10.32 -5.54 24.05
N THR A 171 10.51 -6.32 22.99
CA THR A 171 10.94 -5.79 21.69
C THR A 171 9.92 -6.03 20.59
N LEU A 172 9.31 -7.21 20.55
CA LEU A 172 8.36 -7.58 19.51
C LEU A 172 7.39 -8.65 20.02
N GLU A 173 6.09 -8.47 19.77
CA GLU A 173 5.10 -9.52 19.93
C GLU A 173 5.12 -10.41 18.68
N CYS A 174 5.40 -11.70 18.87
CA CYS A 174 5.34 -12.70 17.81
C CYS A 174 3.86 -13.12 17.61
N ASP A 175 3.12 -12.36 16.81
CA ASP A 175 1.68 -12.54 16.61
C ASP A 175 1.37 -13.84 15.85
N PRO A 176 0.68 -14.82 16.46
CA PRO A 176 0.32 -16.06 15.79
C PRO A 176 -0.59 -15.87 14.57
N LEU A 177 -1.39 -14.79 14.53
CA LEU A 177 -2.23 -14.46 13.37
C LEU A 177 -1.42 -13.95 12.17
N GLN A 178 -0.17 -13.55 12.42
CA GLN A 178 0.84 -13.30 11.39
C GLN A 178 1.74 -14.52 11.13
N GLY A 179 1.38 -15.70 11.65
CA GLY A 179 2.19 -16.92 11.53
C GLY A 179 3.53 -16.83 12.26
N MET A 180 3.64 -15.95 13.26
CA MET A 180 4.87 -15.79 14.04
C MET A 180 4.79 -16.53 15.38
N MET A 181 5.95 -17.03 15.82
CA MET A 181 6.13 -17.63 17.15
C MET A 181 7.46 -17.21 17.71
N CYS A 182 7.53 -17.03 19.04
CA CYS A 182 8.80 -16.81 19.71
C CYS A 182 9.56 -18.14 19.84
N ASP A 183 10.78 -18.21 19.29
CA ASP A 183 11.64 -19.40 19.40
C ASP A 183 12.35 -19.40 20.78
N PRO A 184 12.05 -20.36 21.65
CA PRO A 184 12.64 -20.39 22.99
C PRO A 184 14.16 -20.62 23.02
N ASN A 185 14.76 -21.05 21.90
CA ASN A 185 16.19 -21.28 21.82
C ASN A 185 17.02 -20.01 21.64
N ASN A 186 16.43 -18.99 20.99
CA ASN A 186 17.13 -17.75 20.69
C ASN A 186 16.36 -16.49 21.12
N GLY A 187 15.13 -16.64 21.62
CA GLY A 187 14.30 -15.53 22.08
C GLY A 187 13.76 -14.61 20.98
N LEU A 188 13.84 -14.99 19.71
CA LEU A 188 13.43 -14.17 18.57
C LEU A 188 12.14 -14.71 17.94
N CYS A 189 11.37 -13.82 17.30
CA CYS A 189 10.25 -14.25 16.49
C CYS A 189 10.71 -15.00 15.24
N THR A 190 10.05 -16.10 14.93
CA THR A 190 10.21 -16.90 13.71
C THR A 190 8.92 -16.96 12.92
N GLY A 191 9.00 -17.29 11.63
CA GLY A 191 7.86 -17.32 10.72
C GLY A 191 8.08 -16.42 9.51
N ALA A 192 7.27 -16.56 8.46
CA ALA A 192 7.43 -15.81 7.21
C ALA A 192 7.35 -14.28 7.42
N CYS A 193 6.55 -13.83 8.38
CA CYS A 193 6.35 -12.44 8.71
C CYS A 193 7.35 -11.85 9.72
N ALA A 194 8.18 -12.68 10.35
CA ALA A 194 9.17 -12.23 11.33
C ALA A 194 10.34 -11.46 10.69
N ASN A 195 10.62 -11.70 9.41
CA ASN A 195 11.69 -11.04 8.68
C ASN A 195 11.25 -10.71 7.25
N LEU A 196 10.71 -9.52 7.05
CA LEU A 196 10.17 -9.07 5.77
C LEU A 196 11.25 -8.59 4.78
N GLY A 197 12.53 -8.63 5.15
CA GLY A 197 13.64 -8.32 4.24
C GLY A 197 13.75 -6.85 3.82
N GLY A 198 13.06 -5.93 4.50
CA GLY A 198 13.08 -4.50 4.22
C GLY A 198 11.70 -3.86 4.23
N LEU A 199 11.65 -2.57 3.96
CA LEU A 199 10.41 -1.80 3.85
C LEU A 199 9.88 -1.90 2.42
N SER A 200 8.64 -2.32 2.26
CA SER A 200 7.94 -2.36 0.97
C SER A 200 6.43 -2.42 1.20
N TYR A 201 5.65 -2.34 0.13
CA TYR A 201 4.20 -2.54 0.16
C TYR A 201 3.77 -3.97 0.53
N ILE A 202 4.73 -4.90 0.66
CA ILE A 202 4.49 -6.30 1.06
C ILE A 202 4.65 -6.41 2.58
N GLY A 203 3.65 -6.94 3.25
CA GLY A 203 3.65 -7.09 4.71
C GLY A 203 2.64 -8.12 5.19
N CYS A 204 2.41 -8.12 6.51
CA CYS A 204 1.54 -9.10 7.17
C CYS A 204 0.49 -8.48 8.10
N ASP A 205 0.48 -7.16 8.26
CA ASP A 205 -0.44 -6.42 9.14
C ASP A 205 -0.88 -5.13 8.44
N TYR A 206 -2.18 -4.96 8.21
CA TYR A 206 -2.78 -3.86 7.47
C TYR A 206 -4.03 -3.36 8.18
N TYR A 207 -4.39 -2.10 7.95
CA TYR A 207 -5.64 -1.52 8.45
C TYR A 207 -6.49 -0.98 7.29
N PRO A 208 -7.26 -1.84 6.60
CA PRO A 208 -8.22 -1.38 5.61
C PRO A 208 -9.28 -0.47 6.24
N VAL A 209 -9.61 0.63 5.55
CA VAL A 209 -10.51 1.67 6.04
C VAL A 209 -11.56 1.96 4.99
N VAL A 210 -12.84 1.77 5.35
CA VAL A 210 -13.95 2.22 4.52
C VAL A 210 -13.88 3.73 4.41
N THR A 211 -13.93 4.25 3.18
CA THR A 211 -13.92 5.68 2.91
C THR A 211 -15.33 6.21 2.65
N GLN A 212 -15.50 7.52 2.70
CA GLN A 212 -16.82 8.14 2.50
C GLN A 212 -17.37 7.84 1.10
N GLN A 213 -18.63 7.42 1.02
CA GLN A 213 -19.28 7.01 -0.22
C GLN A 213 -20.73 7.50 -0.26
N LEU A 214 -21.30 7.67 -1.44
CA LEU A 214 -22.71 8.00 -1.63
C LEU A 214 -23.61 6.91 -1.02
N ASP A 215 -24.63 7.32 -0.27
CA ASP A 215 -25.48 6.45 0.55
C ASP A 215 -26.18 5.33 -0.26
N PHE A 216 -26.56 5.58 -1.49
CA PHE A 216 -27.23 4.60 -2.34
C PHE A 216 -26.30 3.54 -2.95
N TYR A 217 -24.98 3.73 -2.85
CA TYR A 217 -23.99 2.69 -3.21
C TYR A 217 -23.52 1.88 -2.00
N VAL A 218 -23.81 2.32 -0.78
CA VAL A 218 -23.46 1.59 0.44
C VAL A 218 -24.46 0.46 0.68
N GLY A 219 -24.08 -0.77 0.38
CA GLY A 219 -24.98 -1.92 0.53
C GLY A 219 -24.41 -3.24 0.04
N PRO A 220 -25.15 -4.34 0.21
CA PRO A 220 -24.67 -5.69 -0.08
C PRO A 220 -24.41 -5.97 -1.56
N ASN A 221 -25.01 -5.21 -2.47
CA ASN A 221 -24.80 -5.36 -3.91
C ASN A 221 -23.49 -4.71 -4.38
N ASN A 222 -23.01 -3.72 -3.64
CA ASN A 222 -21.77 -3.00 -3.90
C ASN A 222 -20.86 -3.14 -2.67
N PRO A 223 -20.23 -4.29 -2.45
CA PRO A 223 -19.43 -4.50 -1.24
C PRO A 223 -18.16 -3.67 -1.25
N TYR A 224 -17.82 -3.10 -0.10
CA TYR A 224 -16.44 -2.75 0.20
C TYR A 224 -15.61 -4.03 0.23
N ALA A 225 -14.41 -4.03 -0.31
CA ALA A 225 -13.59 -5.24 -0.36
C ALA A 225 -12.10 -4.93 -0.31
N VAL A 226 -11.33 -5.95 0.08
CA VAL A 226 -9.88 -5.98 -0.10
C VAL A 226 -9.49 -7.06 -1.08
N ALA A 227 -8.56 -6.78 -1.99
CA ALA A 227 -7.90 -7.77 -2.82
C ALA A 227 -6.54 -8.09 -2.20
N VAL A 228 -6.33 -9.34 -1.81
CA VAL A 228 -5.10 -9.80 -1.16
C VAL A 228 -4.30 -10.63 -2.15
N ALA A 229 -3.08 -10.20 -2.46
CA ALA A 229 -2.16 -10.89 -3.36
C ALA A 229 -1.06 -11.58 -2.56
N ASN A 230 -1.01 -12.90 -2.66
CA ASN A 230 -0.02 -13.76 -2.03
C ASN A 230 1.04 -14.17 -3.05
N THR A 231 2.23 -13.57 -2.96
CA THR A 231 3.36 -13.88 -3.86
C THR A 231 4.23 -15.03 -3.37
N THR A 232 3.90 -15.66 -2.24
CA THR A 232 4.68 -16.75 -1.65
C THR A 232 4.29 -18.13 -2.21
N ALA A 233 5.12 -19.13 -1.96
CA ALA A 233 4.87 -20.51 -2.36
C ALA A 233 3.90 -21.26 -1.41
N ASP A 234 3.52 -20.64 -0.29
CA ASP A 234 2.64 -21.22 0.72
C ASP A 234 1.29 -20.48 0.76
N ASN A 235 0.24 -21.16 1.20
CA ASN A 235 -1.06 -20.52 1.39
C ASN A 235 -1.00 -19.49 2.53
N ALA A 236 -1.58 -18.32 2.32
CA ALA A 236 -1.75 -17.30 3.34
C ALA A 236 -3.11 -17.42 4.03
N THR A 237 -3.13 -17.59 5.34
CA THR A 237 -4.36 -17.45 6.14
C THR A 237 -4.54 -15.97 6.47
N ILE A 238 -5.67 -15.41 6.09
CA ILE A 238 -6.03 -14.02 6.32
C ILE A 238 -7.05 -13.96 7.46
N THR A 239 -6.73 -13.22 8.51
CA THR A 239 -7.64 -12.97 9.64
C THR A 239 -7.96 -11.49 9.72
N VAL A 240 -9.24 -11.15 9.61
CA VAL A 240 -9.74 -9.78 9.73
C VAL A 240 -10.50 -9.60 11.03
N THR A 241 -10.14 -8.57 11.78
CA THR A 241 -10.78 -8.16 13.03
C THR A 241 -11.20 -6.70 12.96
N LYS A 242 -12.13 -6.25 13.82
CA LYS A 242 -12.52 -4.85 14.00
C LYS A 242 -12.78 -4.61 15.49
N GLY A 243 -12.08 -3.63 16.09
CA GLY A 243 -12.13 -3.41 17.55
C GLY A 243 -11.81 -4.69 18.35
N GLY A 244 -10.86 -5.49 17.88
CA GLY A 244 -10.52 -6.79 18.46
C GLY A 244 -11.50 -7.93 18.19
N ALA A 245 -12.75 -7.65 17.74
CA ALA A 245 -13.74 -8.66 17.41
C ALA A 245 -13.44 -9.33 16.06
N PRO A 246 -13.61 -10.68 15.93
CA PRO A 246 -13.40 -11.36 14.67
C PRO A 246 -14.48 -10.97 13.63
N VAL A 247 -14.07 -10.68 12.40
CA VAL A 247 -14.94 -10.41 11.26
C VAL A 247 -14.99 -11.61 10.33
N LEU A 248 -13.81 -12.09 9.88
CA LEU A 248 -13.71 -13.29 9.07
C LEU A 248 -12.30 -13.88 9.16
N THR A 249 -12.19 -15.15 8.74
CA THR A 249 -10.93 -15.80 8.40
C THR A 249 -11.08 -16.43 7.02
N ASP A 250 -10.10 -16.24 6.15
CA ASP A 250 -10.10 -16.72 4.78
C ASP A 250 -8.70 -17.20 4.37
N MET A 251 -8.57 -17.83 3.22
CA MET A 251 -7.30 -18.33 2.70
C MET A 251 -7.08 -17.82 1.29
N VAL A 252 -5.86 -17.31 1.05
CA VAL A 252 -5.37 -16.95 -0.28
C VAL A 252 -4.31 -17.96 -0.70
N PRO A 253 -4.56 -18.73 -1.78
CA PRO A 253 -3.59 -19.73 -2.25
C PRO A 253 -2.24 -19.11 -2.63
N ALA A 254 -1.22 -19.95 -2.67
CA ALA A 254 0.12 -19.58 -3.16
C ALA A 254 0.06 -18.95 -4.56
N ASN A 255 0.85 -17.90 -4.80
CA ASN A 255 0.96 -17.21 -6.10
C ASN A 255 -0.40 -16.82 -6.71
N SER A 256 -1.32 -16.32 -5.89
CA SER A 256 -2.65 -15.92 -6.33
C SER A 256 -3.16 -14.66 -5.65
N VAL A 257 -4.18 -14.06 -6.26
CA VAL A 257 -4.92 -12.92 -5.69
C VAL A 257 -6.36 -13.33 -5.41
N LYS A 258 -6.92 -12.82 -4.31
CA LYS A 258 -8.32 -13.06 -3.95
C LYS A 258 -8.95 -11.77 -3.44
N ALA A 259 -10.09 -11.39 -4.03
CA ALA A 259 -10.94 -10.35 -3.49
C ALA A 259 -11.79 -10.90 -2.34
N ILE A 260 -11.79 -10.19 -1.21
CA ILE A 260 -12.46 -10.56 0.03
C ILE A 260 -13.39 -9.41 0.41
N PRO A 261 -14.71 -9.58 0.23
CA PRO A 261 -15.68 -8.57 0.67
C PRO A 261 -15.68 -8.41 2.19
N LEU A 262 -15.78 -7.17 2.65
CA LEU A 262 -15.90 -6.80 4.06
C LEU A 262 -17.20 -5.99 4.26
N PRO A 263 -17.82 -6.05 5.45
CA PRO A 263 -18.96 -5.22 5.76
C PRO A 263 -18.67 -3.72 5.63
N TRP A 264 -19.65 -2.93 5.25
CA TRP A 264 -19.55 -1.48 5.32
C TRP A 264 -19.47 -1.00 6.77
N VAL A 265 -18.63 -0.02 7.04
CA VAL A 265 -18.62 0.75 8.31
C VAL A 265 -19.38 2.03 8.03
N ASN A 266 -20.69 2.01 8.35
CA ASN A 266 -21.60 3.09 7.98
C ASN A 266 -21.21 4.44 8.57
N GLU A 267 -20.59 4.45 9.74
CA GLU A 267 -20.10 5.66 10.41
C GLU A 267 -19.02 6.38 9.59
N LEU A 268 -18.23 5.61 8.82
CA LEU A 268 -17.20 6.11 7.89
C LEU A 268 -17.79 6.39 6.51
N ALA A 269 -18.54 5.43 5.96
CA ALA A 269 -19.08 5.50 4.61
C ALA A 269 -20.11 6.64 4.43
N LEU A 270 -20.94 6.88 5.43
CA LEU A 270 -22.06 7.83 5.38
C LEU A 270 -21.80 9.12 6.17
N GLY A 271 -20.54 9.35 6.57
CA GLY A 271 -20.14 10.57 7.26
C GLY A 271 -20.25 11.79 6.35
N THR A 272 -21.07 12.77 6.70
CA THR A 272 -21.21 14.02 5.94
C THR A 272 -20.63 15.25 6.67
N GLY A 273 -19.96 15.01 7.78
CA GLY A 273 -19.48 16.03 8.72
C GLY A 273 -20.44 16.24 9.90
N PRO A 274 -19.97 16.90 10.96
CA PRO A 274 -18.64 17.51 11.13
C PRO A 274 -17.49 16.50 11.10
N SER A 275 -16.24 16.98 11.05
CA SER A 275 -15.06 16.13 11.21
C SER A 275 -15.17 15.33 12.51
N SER A 276 -14.83 14.04 12.48
CA SER A 276 -15.16 13.10 13.55
C SER A 276 -14.07 12.06 13.77
N VAL A 277 -14.03 11.46 14.97
CA VAL A 277 -13.30 10.22 15.23
C VAL A 277 -14.33 9.10 15.29
N VAL A 278 -14.09 8.03 14.52
CA VAL A 278 -14.85 6.78 14.59
C VAL A 278 -14.01 5.78 15.36
N PRO A 279 -14.39 5.45 16.61
CA PRO A 279 -13.67 4.48 17.42
C PRO A 279 -13.68 3.10 16.76
N ASP A 280 -12.55 2.40 16.80
CA ASP A 280 -12.40 1.08 16.14
C ASP A 280 -12.90 1.10 14.68
N GLY A 281 -12.76 2.22 13.95
CA GLY A 281 -13.32 2.42 12.62
C GLY A 281 -12.65 1.55 11.56
N ALA A 282 -11.35 1.30 11.69
CA ALA A 282 -10.58 0.51 10.77
C ALA A 282 -10.75 -1.00 11.00
N TYR A 283 -10.66 -1.78 9.94
CA TYR A 283 -10.38 -3.21 10.04
C TYR A 283 -8.89 -3.42 10.34
N ARG A 284 -8.54 -4.54 10.99
CA ARG A 284 -7.17 -5.03 11.06
C ARG A 284 -7.09 -6.37 10.34
N LEU A 285 -6.31 -6.41 9.25
CA LEU A 285 -6.07 -7.60 8.45
C LEU A 285 -4.66 -8.13 8.76
N ARG A 286 -4.58 -9.38 9.24
CA ARG A 286 -3.33 -10.08 9.50
C ARG A 286 -3.21 -11.29 8.60
N SER A 287 -2.00 -11.56 8.11
CA SER A 287 -1.69 -12.66 7.19
C SER A 287 -0.55 -13.50 7.73
N THR A 288 -0.66 -14.83 7.60
CA THR A 288 0.42 -15.76 7.97
C THR A 288 1.58 -15.82 6.97
N GLN A 289 1.44 -15.15 5.84
CA GLN A 289 2.47 -14.99 4.80
C GLN A 289 2.56 -13.52 4.40
N PRO A 290 3.71 -13.02 3.95
CA PRO A 290 3.81 -11.70 3.35
C PRO A 290 2.90 -11.57 2.12
N VAL A 291 2.00 -10.59 2.15
CA VAL A 291 1.00 -10.32 1.09
C VAL A 291 1.03 -8.86 0.70
N THR A 292 0.37 -8.52 -0.41
CA THR A 292 -0.02 -7.15 -0.74
C THR A 292 -1.52 -7.00 -0.63
N VAL A 293 -1.99 -5.82 -0.26
CA VAL A 293 -3.41 -5.56 -0.07
C VAL A 293 -3.82 -4.31 -0.84
N TYR A 294 -4.89 -4.43 -1.62
CA TYR A 294 -5.56 -3.31 -2.28
C TYR A 294 -6.97 -3.22 -1.72
N GLN A 295 -7.50 -2.03 -1.51
CA GLN A 295 -8.90 -1.85 -1.16
C GLN A 295 -9.70 -1.26 -2.31
N PHE A 296 -10.99 -1.60 -2.37
CA PHE A 296 -11.95 -1.16 -3.37
C PHE A 296 -13.19 -0.61 -2.68
N ASN A 297 -13.57 0.59 -3.01
CA ASN A 297 -14.67 1.30 -2.36
C ASN A 297 -15.68 1.87 -3.38
N PRO A 298 -16.66 1.06 -3.86
CA PRO A 298 -16.82 -0.38 -3.65
C PRO A 298 -16.08 -1.26 -4.67
N LEU A 299 -16.13 -2.60 -4.48
CA LEU A 299 -15.54 -3.56 -5.40
C LEU A 299 -16.32 -3.63 -6.72
N ASN A 300 -17.65 -3.70 -6.66
CA ASN A 300 -18.46 -3.89 -7.86
C ASN A 300 -18.54 -2.59 -8.66
N ALA A 301 -18.28 -2.73 -9.97
CA ALA A 301 -18.35 -1.66 -10.91
C ALA A 301 -19.81 -1.42 -11.34
N ASP A 302 -20.31 -0.25 -11.03
CA ASP A 302 -21.49 0.31 -11.65
C ASP A 302 -21.17 1.77 -11.95
N VAL A 303 -21.05 2.61 -10.95
CA VAL A 303 -20.52 3.98 -10.98
C VAL A 303 -20.01 4.32 -9.57
N THR A 304 -19.19 5.35 -9.45
CA THR A 304 -18.73 5.91 -8.18
C THR A 304 -17.91 4.91 -7.36
N ASN A 305 -16.74 4.57 -7.88
CA ASN A 305 -15.79 3.70 -7.22
C ASN A 305 -14.36 4.10 -7.53
N ASP A 306 -13.46 3.83 -6.58
CA ASP A 306 -12.02 3.93 -6.75
C ASP A 306 -11.34 2.80 -5.95
N ALA A 307 -10.04 2.72 -6.05
CA ALA A 307 -9.24 1.73 -5.34
C ALA A 307 -7.92 2.33 -4.89
N SER A 308 -7.37 1.81 -3.80
CA SER A 308 -6.06 2.23 -3.32
C SER A 308 -5.15 1.07 -2.92
N LEU A 309 -3.84 1.29 -3.02
CA LEU A 309 -2.84 0.38 -2.48
C LEU A 309 -2.71 0.59 -0.98
N MET A 310 -2.98 -0.46 -0.19
CA MET A 310 -2.78 -0.40 1.25
C MET A 310 -1.31 -0.57 1.63
N LEU A 311 -0.83 0.25 2.54
CA LEU A 311 0.53 0.16 3.07
C LEU A 311 0.55 -0.69 4.35
N PRO A 312 1.48 -1.64 4.52
CA PRO A 312 1.57 -2.44 5.73
C PRO A 312 2.12 -1.62 6.91
N VAL A 313 1.71 -1.99 8.10
CA VAL A 313 2.04 -1.30 9.37
C VAL A 313 3.54 -1.04 9.55
N ASN A 314 4.39 -1.97 9.12
CA ASN A 314 5.85 -1.84 9.25
C ASN A 314 6.46 -0.72 8.40
N THR A 315 5.69 -0.11 7.51
CA THR A 315 6.11 1.03 6.68
C THR A 315 5.53 2.37 7.14
N TRP A 316 4.62 2.35 8.11
CA TRP A 316 3.99 3.56 8.60
C TRP A 316 4.96 4.42 9.38
N THR A 317 4.80 5.73 9.24
CA THR A 317 5.54 6.76 9.99
C THR A 317 4.57 7.69 10.72
N GLY A 318 5.09 8.79 11.25
CA GLY A 318 4.26 9.84 11.85
C GLY A 318 4.00 11.02 10.92
N ASN A 319 4.64 11.10 9.73
CA ASN A 319 4.63 12.32 8.93
C ASN A 319 4.07 12.09 7.53
N TYR A 320 3.11 12.93 7.13
CA TYR A 320 2.46 12.85 5.81
C TYR A 320 2.09 14.23 5.28
N VAL A 321 2.05 14.36 3.95
CA VAL A 321 1.44 15.49 3.24
C VAL A 321 0.24 14.97 2.46
N VAL A 322 -0.95 15.48 2.73
CA VAL A 322 -2.20 14.98 2.16
C VAL A 322 -2.35 15.36 0.69
N ALA A 323 -2.83 14.42 -0.13
CA ALA A 323 -3.46 14.68 -1.42
C ALA A 323 -4.96 14.40 -1.29
N ALA A 324 -5.80 15.33 -1.76
CA ALA A 324 -7.25 15.23 -1.75
C ALA A 324 -7.82 16.07 -2.92
N TRP A 325 -9.14 16.21 -3.01
CA TRP A 325 -9.78 17.08 -3.96
C TRP A 325 -10.67 18.10 -3.26
N PRO A 326 -10.85 19.33 -3.80
CA PRO A 326 -11.58 20.39 -3.10
C PRO A 326 -13.08 20.09 -2.97
N PHE A 327 -13.72 20.76 -2.02
CA PHE A 327 -15.17 20.70 -1.84
C PHE A 327 -15.90 21.01 -3.13
N TRP A 328 -16.76 20.10 -3.58
CA TRP A 328 -17.60 20.29 -4.77
C TRP A 328 -18.95 20.90 -4.38
N ASN A 329 -19.26 22.08 -4.91
CA ASN A 329 -20.38 22.91 -4.44
C ASN A 329 -21.74 22.60 -5.10
N ASP A 330 -21.79 21.72 -6.11
CA ASP A 330 -23.03 21.38 -6.78
C ASP A 330 -23.87 20.35 -5.97
N PHE A 331 -25.14 20.22 -6.31
CA PHE A 331 -26.09 19.24 -5.74
C PHE A 331 -26.18 19.21 -4.19
N GLY A 332 -25.86 20.31 -3.53
CA GLY A 332 -25.95 20.44 -2.06
C GLY A 332 -24.60 20.30 -1.35
N GLY A 333 -23.54 20.11 -2.10
CA GLY A 333 -22.15 20.11 -1.63
C GLY A 333 -21.65 18.75 -1.19
N TYR A 334 -20.52 18.36 -1.74
CA TYR A 334 -19.81 17.14 -1.41
C TYR A 334 -18.40 17.48 -0.92
N PRO A 335 -17.99 16.95 0.25
CA PRO A 335 -16.67 17.25 0.79
C PRO A 335 -15.57 16.42 0.13
N GLY A 336 -14.40 17.06 -0.10
CA GLY A 336 -13.14 16.34 -0.11
C GLY A 336 -12.77 15.97 1.32
N TRP A 337 -12.07 14.88 1.50
CA TRP A 337 -11.74 14.36 2.83
C TRP A 337 -10.32 13.81 2.90
N TYR A 338 -9.82 13.68 4.11
CA TYR A 338 -8.73 12.78 4.45
C TYR A 338 -9.03 12.07 5.76
N SER A 339 -8.43 10.90 5.96
CA SER A 339 -8.56 10.14 7.19
C SER A 339 -7.19 9.76 7.76
N VAL A 340 -7.14 9.61 9.08
CA VAL A 340 -5.93 9.19 9.82
C VAL A 340 -6.30 8.03 10.73
N THR A 341 -5.58 6.91 10.59
CA THR A 341 -5.78 5.69 11.40
C THR A 341 -4.57 5.45 12.28
N ALA A 342 -4.76 5.25 13.58
CA ALA A 342 -3.68 4.99 14.52
C ALA A 342 -3.37 3.50 14.66
N ARG A 343 -2.06 3.17 14.78
CA ARG A 343 -1.59 1.80 15.07
C ARG A 343 -1.59 1.47 16.56
N TYR A 344 -1.47 2.47 17.42
CA TYR A 344 -1.29 2.29 18.85
C TYR A 344 -2.20 3.21 19.65
N ASP A 345 -2.56 2.75 20.86
CA ASP A 345 -3.29 3.58 21.82
C ASP A 345 -2.54 4.86 22.19
N ASN A 346 -3.32 5.89 22.51
CA ASN A 346 -2.82 7.20 22.93
C ASN A 346 -1.84 7.80 21.89
N THR A 347 -2.16 7.67 20.61
CA THR A 347 -1.43 8.32 19.52
C THR A 347 -1.89 9.76 19.41
N LYS A 348 -0.97 10.70 19.56
CA LYS A 348 -1.22 12.13 19.37
C LYS A 348 -1.02 12.50 17.90
N VAL A 349 -2.09 12.92 17.24
CA VAL A 349 -2.07 13.38 15.85
C VAL A 349 -2.25 14.90 15.84
N THR A 350 -1.35 15.60 15.16
CA THR A 350 -1.44 17.03 14.87
C THR A 350 -1.71 17.19 13.38
N VAL A 351 -2.76 17.92 13.03
CA VAL A 351 -3.06 18.29 11.63
C VAL A 351 -2.86 19.78 11.46
N GLN A 352 -2.19 20.16 10.38
CA GLN A 352 -1.88 21.54 10.04
C GLN A 352 -2.18 21.78 8.56
N ALA A 353 -3.23 22.53 8.29
CA ALA A 353 -3.64 22.87 6.93
C ALA A 353 -2.57 23.69 6.20
N ALA A 354 -2.47 23.50 4.89
CA ALA A 354 -1.58 24.29 4.02
C ALA A 354 -1.87 25.80 4.16
N LYS A 355 -0.85 26.61 3.99
CA LYS A 355 -0.94 28.10 4.03
C LYS A 355 -1.58 28.64 5.32
N GLY A 356 -1.56 27.86 6.41
CA GLY A 356 -2.11 28.22 7.70
C GLY A 356 -3.62 28.05 7.87
N GLY A 357 -4.34 27.57 6.85
CA GLY A 357 -5.76 27.26 6.95
C GLY A 357 -6.44 26.95 5.64
N THR A 358 -7.40 26.01 5.69
CA THR A 358 -8.36 25.71 4.63
C THR A 358 -9.75 25.52 5.23
N PRO A 359 -10.82 26.02 4.59
CA PRO A 359 -12.17 25.84 5.10
C PRO A 359 -12.51 24.38 5.36
N THR A 360 -12.81 24.05 6.62
CA THR A 360 -12.99 22.68 7.13
C THR A 360 -14.24 22.60 8.00
N GLN A 361 -14.91 21.46 7.99
CA GLN A 361 -16.01 21.19 8.91
C GLN A 361 -15.42 20.88 10.29
N ALA A 362 -15.46 21.84 11.21
CA ALA A 362 -14.89 21.71 12.54
C ALA A 362 -15.48 20.53 13.33
N GLY A 363 -14.65 19.80 14.07
CA GLY A 363 -15.07 18.68 14.92
C GLY A 363 -13.88 17.81 15.33
N ALA A 364 -14.06 16.96 16.32
CA ALA A 364 -13.04 16.03 16.84
C ALA A 364 -11.67 16.66 17.17
N GLY A 365 -11.65 17.93 17.58
CA GLY A 365 -10.41 18.65 17.89
C GLY A 365 -9.75 19.34 16.69
N VAL A 366 -10.37 19.27 15.51
CA VAL A 366 -9.98 20.03 14.30
C VAL A 366 -10.85 21.28 14.21
N ASP A 367 -10.25 22.43 13.96
CA ASP A 367 -10.94 23.72 13.84
C ASP A 367 -11.49 23.95 12.42
N GLY A 368 -12.23 25.07 12.24
CA GLY A 368 -12.81 25.45 10.94
C GLY A 368 -11.79 25.90 9.89
N GLN A 369 -10.50 25.90 10.22
CA GLN A 369 -9.38 26.16 9.32
C GLN A 369 -8.53 24.91 9.05
N GLY A 370 -8.96 23.73 9.53
CA GLY A 370 -8.28 22.48 9.30
C GLY A 370 -7.05 22.24 10.18
N ASN A 371 -6.92 22.98 11.30
CA ASN A 371 -5.82 22.79 12.24
C ASN A 371 -6.33 22.13 13.52
N GLY A 372 -5.53 21.27 14.12
CA GLY A 372 -5.95 20.63 15.35
C GLY A 372 -4.99 19.62 15.94
N VAL A 373 -5.35 19.15 17.13
CA VAL A 373 -4.66 18.05 17.81
C VAL A 373 -5.72 17.04 18.28
N VAL A 374 -5.54 15.79 17.91
CA VAL A 374 -6.49 14.71 18.18
C VAL A 374 -5.74 13.55 18.84
N MET A 375 -6.36 12.90 19.82
CA MET A 375 -5.86 11.66 20.41
C MET A 375 -6.62 10.48 19.82
N LEU A 376 -5.90 9.49 19.33
CA LEU A 376 -6.45 8.27 18.74
C LEU A 376 -5.94 7.05 19.49
N ASN A 377 -6.74 6.00 19.57
CA ASN A 377 -6.35 4.67 19.99
C ASN A 377 -6.15 3.75 18.78
N GLU A 378 -5.65 2.53 19.00
CA GLU A 378 -5.48 1.54 17.94
C GLU A 378 -6.80 1.32 17.18
N GLY A 379 -6.78 1.44 15.85
CA GLY A 379 -7.94 1.23 14.99
C GLY A 379 -8.93 2.41 14.91
N ASP A 380 -8.77 3.45 15.72
CA ASP A 380 -9.56 4.67 15.58
C ASP A 380 -9.26 5.35 14.25
N VAL A 381 -10.30 5.91 13.62
CA VAL A 381 -10.20 6.66 12.37
C VAL A 381 -10.68 8.09 12.57
N LEU A 382 -9.77 9.05 12.45
CA LEU A 382 -10.13 10.47 12.30
C LEU A 382 -10.52 10.71 10.84
N GLN A 383 -11.73 11.22 10.59
CA GLN A 383 -12.15 11.77 9.28
C GLN A 383 -12.24 13.29 9.36
N VAL A 384 -11.59 13.96 8.42
CA VAL A 384 -11.61 15.42 8.28
C VAL A 384 -12.22 15.78 6.94
N PHE A 385 -13.26 16.64 6.98
CA PHE A 385 -14.03 17.03 5.80
C PHE A 385 -13.81 18.50 5.47
N SER A 386 -13.55 18.78 4.18
CA SER A 386 -13.59 20.16 3.68
C SER A 386 -15.01 20.72 3.69
N THR A 387 -15.14 22.04 3.64
CA THR A 387 -16.40 22.75 3.40
C THR A 387 -16.22 23.72 2.23
N PHE A 388 -17.22 24.49 1.91
CA PHE A 388 -17.22 25.41 0.78
C PHE A 388 -15.92 26.22 0.66
N GLY A 389 -15.22 26.07 -0.47
CA GLY A 389 -13.92 26.70 -0.73
C GLY A 389 -12.73 26.02 -0.06
N GLY A 390 -12.95 24.89 0.61
CA GLY A 390 -11.88 24.12 1.25
C GLY A 390 -11.26 23.07 0.32
N ASP A 391 -9.97 22.79 0.54
CA ASP A 391 -9.19 21.75 -0.12
C ASP A 391 -8.19 21.19 0.91
N GLY A 392 -8.29 19.89 1.19
CA GLY A 392 -7.41 19.20 2.14
C GLY A 392 -5.98 18.99 1.61
N THR A 393 -5.76 19.19 0.29
CA THR A 393 -4.43 19.01 -0.32
C THR A 393 -3.37 19.90 0.34
N GLY A 394 -2.23 19.31 0.65
CA GLY A 394 -1.11 19.98 1.28
C GLY A 394 -1.20 20.08 2.82
N THR A 395 -2.28 19.58 3.43
CA THR A 395 -2.34 19.44 4.90
C THR A 395 -1.19 18.56 5.38
N PHE A 396 -0.45 19.03 6.39
CA PHE A 396 0.59 18.25 7.04
C PHE A 396 0.01 17.51 8.25
N VAL A 397 0.19 16.20 8.28
CA VAL A 397 -0.16 15.33 9.40
C VAL A 397 1.11 14.93 10.13
N ALA A 398 1.18 15.20 11.43
CA ALA A 398 2.28 14.79 12.29
C ALA A 398 1.74 13.99 13.48
N ALA A 399 2.24 12.77 13.67
CA ALA A 399 1.88 11.92 14.79
C ALA A 399 3.12 11.48 15.58
N ASP A 400 2.96 11.27 16.89
CA ASP A 400 4.05 10.81 17.76
C ASP A 400 4.25 9.28 17.70
N LYS A 401 3.36 8.57 17.03
CA LYS A 401 3.42 7.13 16.75
C LYS A 401 2.96 6.86 15.31
N PRO A 402 3.30 5.69 14.73
CA PRO A 402 2.91 5.36 13.37
C PRO A 402 1.40 5.45 13.10
N VAL A 403 1.03 6.10 12.00
CA VAL A 403 -0.34 6.24 11.51
C VAL A 403 -0.41 5.93 10.01
N GLN A 404 -1.60 5.64 9.51
CA GLN A 404 -1.94 5.61 8.10
C GLN A 404 -2.76 6.84 7.75
N VAL A 405 -2.54 7.37 6.55
CA VAL A 405 -3.34 8.50 6.02
C VAL A 405 -3.89 8.10 4.66
N LEU A 406 -5.19 8.32 4.44
CA LEU A 406 -5.83 8.26 3.13
C LEU A 406 -6.40 9.64 2.79
N GLY A 407 -6.48 9.95 1.50
CA GLY A 407 -7.13 11.16 1.02
C GLY A 407 -8.01 10.88 -0.19
N GLY A 408 -9.00 11.72 -0.40
CA GLY A 408 -9.95 11.51 -1.49
C GLY A 408 -11.14 12.45 -1.50
N HIS A 409 -12.24 11.98 -2.08
CA HIS A 409 -13.50 12.70 -2.21
C HIS A 409 -14.69 11.73 -2.29
N GLU A 410 -15.83 12.09 -1.70
CA GLU A 410 -17.05 11.27 -1.72
C GLU A 410 -17.53 10.98 -3.15
N CYS A 411 -17.74 12.02 -3.95
CA CYS A 411 -18.06 11.99 -5.37
C CYS A 411 -17.76 13.37 -5.96
N THR A 412 -16.91 13.47 -6.95
CA THR A 412 -16.51 14.78 -7.50
C THR A 412 -16.32 14.74 -9.00
N GLN A 413 -16.49 15.89 -9.61
CA GLN A 413 -16.09 16.11 -11.00
C GLN A 413 -14.62 16.52 -11.10
N VAL A 414 -13.92 16.03 -12.10
CA VAL A 414 -12.54 16.40 -12.41
C VAL A 414 -12.44 16.77 -13.90
N PRO A 415 -12.21 18.06 -14.25
CA PRO A 415 -12.42 19.24 -13.42
C PRO A 415 -13.90 19.52 -13.14
N PHE A 416 -14.18 20.45 -12.23
CA PHE A 416 -15.56 20.89 -11.98
C PHE A 416 -16.25 21.35 -13.27
N GLY A 417 -17.51 20.97 -13.45
CA GLY A 417 -18.31 21.24 -14.65
C GLY A 417 -18.21 20.16 -15.74
N ILE A 418 -17.43 19.10 -15.53
CA ILE A 418 -17.33 17.95 -16.44
C ILE A 418 -18.00 16.73 -15.80
N THR A 419 -19.06 16.21 -16.42
CA THR A 419 -19.82 15.04 -15.96
C THR A 419 -19.05 13.73 -16.23
N ALA A 420 -19.12 12.68 -15.36
CA ALA A 420 -19.91 12.72 -14.15
C ALA A 420 -19.00 12.85 -12.92
N CYS A 421 -19.56 12.66 -11.72
CA CYS A 421 -18.77 12.58 -10.52
C CYS A 421 -18.43 11.13 -10.19
N ASP A 422 -17.22 10.91 -9.68
CA ASP A 422 -16.79 9.63 -9.14
C ASP A 422 -16.13 9.78 -7.77
N HIS A 423 -16.05 8.68 -7.05
CA HIS A 423 -15.29 8.56 -5.83
C HIS A 423 -13.80 8.73 -6.10
N LEU A 424 -13.07 9.30 -5.17
CA LEU A 424 -11.61 9.34 -5.20
C LEU A 424 -11.07 8.81 -3.88
N GLU A 425 -10.08 7.91 -3.93
CA GLU A 425 -9.34 7.50 -2.74
C GLU A 425 -7.91 7.08 -3.08
N GLU A 426 -6.96 7.40 -2.20
CA GLU A 426 -5.61 6.84 -2.25
C GLU A 426 -4.92 6.86 -0.89
N SER A 427 -4.11 5.84 -0.61
CA SER A 427 -3.21 5.78 0.54
C SER A 427 -2.05 6.74 0.35
N ILE A 428 -1.87 7.67 1.27
CA ILE A 428 -0.80 8.67 1.20
C ILE A 428 0.53 8.03 1.61
N PHE A 429 1.58 8.25 0.80
CA PHE A 429 2.91 7.74 1.09
C PHE A 429 3.54 8.49 2.27
N PRO A 430 4.22 7.79 3.20
CA PRO A 430 4.96 8.43 4.28
C PRO A 430 5.97 9.45 3.77
N PHE A 431 6.09 10.59 4.46
CA PHE A 431 7.02 11.67 4.10
C PHE A 431 8.45 11.18 3.87
N GLU A 432 8.90 10.23 4.68
CA GLU A 432 10.26 9.69 4.64
C GLU A 432 10.55 8.90 3.36
N THR A 433 9.50 8.39 2.69
CA THR A 433 9.60 7.61 1.44
C THR A 433 9.43 8.46 0.18
N LEU A 434 9.06 9.73 0.33
CA LEU A 434 8.93 10.65 -0.79
C LEU A 434 10.28 10.97 -1.42
N ALA A 435 10.29 11.23 -2.73
CA ALA A 435 11.47 11.49 -3.54
C ALA A 435 11.46 12.89 -4.15
N ARG A 436 12.46 13.15 -4.99
CA ARG A 436 12.67 14.42 -5.69
C ARG A 436 12.46 14.29 -7.20
N GLU A 437 12.21 13.09 -7.69
CA GLU A 437 11.96 12.80 -9.10
C GLU A 437 10.76 11.89 -9.27
N TYR A 438 9.82 12.32 -10.12
CA TYR A 438 8.62 11.54 -10.46
C TYR A 438 8.39 11.57 -11.96
N ILE A 439 7.84 10.48 -12.47
CA ILE A 439 7.46 10.31 -13.87
C ILE A 439 5.95 10.30 -13.94
N VAL A 440 5.38 11.29 -14.60
CA VAL A 440 3.94 11.46 -14.78
C VAL A 440 3.55 10.91 -16.14
N VAL A 441 2.55 10.03 -16.14
CA VAL A 441 2.04 9.41 -17.37
C VAL A 441 0.51 9.29 -17.31
N PRO A 442 -0.22 9.87 -18.25
CA PRO A 442 -1.67 9.72 -18.30
C PRO A 442 -2.03 8.27 -18.68
N PRO A 443 -3.16 7.73 -18.16
CA PRO A 443 -3.61 6.38 -18.50
C PRO A 443 -4.13 6.28 -19.93
N ALA A 444 -4.31 5.06 -20.45
CA ALA A 444 -4.93 4.84 -21.75
C ALA A 444 -6.44 5.06 -21.71
N GLN A 445 -7.01 5.46 -22.84
CA GLN A 445 -8.45 5.39 -23.05
C GLN A 445 -8.91 3.93 -23.17
N ALA A 446 -10.20 3.66 -22.94
CA ALA A 446 -10.80 2.33 -22.99
C ALA A 446 -10.48 1.52 -24.26
N ASN A 447 -10.28 2.18 -25.39
CA ASN A 447 -9.90 1.55 -26.67
C ASN A 447 -8.39 1.27 -26.79
N GLY A 448 -7.57 1.70 -25.83
CA GLY A 448 -6.12 1.54 -25.81
C GLY A 448 -5.35 2.29 -26.90
N GLN A 449 -5.99 3.21 -27.64
CA GLN A 449 -5.39 3.87 -28.82
C GLN A 449 -4.85 5.28 -28.53
N ALA A 450 -5.26 5.89 -27.43
CA ALA A 450 -4.87 7.25 -27.04
C ALA A 450 -4.83 7.37 -25.52
N GLU A 451 -4.17 8.42 -25.03
CA GLU A 451 -4.14 8.75 -23.61
C GLU A 451 -5.48 9.35 -23.15
N LYS A 452 -5.89 8.98 -21.93
CA LYS A 452 -6.92 9.64 -21.15
C LYS A 452 -6.28 10.84 -20.45
N ALA A 453 -6.88 12.02 -20.53
CA ALA A 453 -6.31 13.20 -19.86
C ALA A 453 -6.42 13.10 -18.33
N VAL A 454 -5.49 13.77 -17.67
CA VAL A 454 -5.40 13.90 -16.21
C VAL A 454 -5.23 15.35 -15.80
N ILE A 455 -5.56 15.67 -14.56
CA ILE A 455 -5.07 16.83 -13.82
C ILE A 455 -3.97 16.35 -12.90
N VAL A 456 -2.86 17.08 -12.80
CA VAL A 456 -1.71 16.68 -11.99
C VAL A 456 -1.46 17.72 -10.91
N ARG A 457 -1.38 17.29 -9.64
CA ARG A 457 -0.99 18.11 -8.51
C ARG A 457 0.39 17.71 -8.02
N ILE A 458 1.30 18.68 -7.94
CA ILE A 458 2.65 18.50 -7.44
C ILE A 458 2.76 19.31 -6.15
N VAL A 459 2.85 18.60 -5.03
CA VAL A 459 2.78 19.16 -3.68
C VAL A 459 4.19 19.19 -3.07
N ALA A 460 4.60 20.33 -2.54
CA ALA A 460 5.85 20.47 -1.81
C ALA A 460 5.74 19.82 -0.43
N ALA A 461 6.55 18.80 -0.18
CA ALA A 461 6.66 18.20 1.14
C ALA A 461 7.60 19.02 2.07
N GLU A 462 8.41 19.89 1.50
CA GLU A 462 9.34 20.79 2.20
C GLU A 462 9.20 22.22 1.70
N ALA A 463 9.57 23.20 2.54
CA ALA A 463 9.50 24.62 2.17
C ALA A 463 10.60 25.02 1.18
N ASN A 464 10.32 26.04 0.37
CA ASN A 464 11.24 26.60 -0.65
C ASN A 464 11.65 25.57 -1.71
N THR A 465 10.71 24.78 -2.18
CA THR A 465 10.89 23.77 -3.22
C THR A 465 10.92 24.41 -4.61
N VAL A 466 11.89 24.03 -5.43
CA VAL A 466 12.05 24.48 -6.82
C VAL A 466 11.86 23.28 -7.77
N LEU A 467 10.95 23.44 -8.73
CA LEU A 467 10.59 22.41 -9.70
C LEU A 467 11.29 22.62 -11.05
N THR A 468 11.62 21.52 -11.70
CA THR A 468 12.04 21.47 -13.12
C THR A 468 11.28 20.36 -13.83
N PHE A 469 11.06 20.51 -15.13
CA PHE A 469 10.27 19.55 -15.93
C PHE A 469 10.99 19.16 -17.22
N GLU A 470 10.81 17.90 -17.64
CA GLU A 470 11.29 17.41 -18.94
C GLU A 470 10.21 16.52 -19.59
N PRO A 471 9.56 16.94 -20.69
CA PRO A 471 9.59 18.31 -21.28
C PRO A 471 9.01 19.38 -20.34
N ASP A 472 9.40 20.62 -20.55
CA ASP A 472 9.01 21.75 -19.70
C ASP A 472 7.50 21.94 -19.61
N GLN A 473 7.00 22.34 -18.43
CA GLN A 473 5.57 22.60 -18.18
C GLN A 473 5.35 24.10 -17.85
N PRO A 474 4.28 24.72 -18.37
CA PRO A 474 4.02 26.15 -18.23
C PRO A 474 3.35 26.49 -16.89
N VAL A 475 3.94 26.11 -15.77
CA VAL A 475 3.41 26.29 -14.40
C VAL A 475 4.41 27.01 -13.50
N ASN A 476 3.95 27.49 -12.34
CA ASN A 476 4.84 28.05 -11.32
C ASN A 476 5.79 26.95 -10.80
N LYS A 477 7.09 27.25 -10.82
CA LYS A 477 8.14 26.31 -10.43
C LYS A 477 8.67 26.54 -9.01
N ASN A 478 8.14 27.50 -8.27
CA ASN A 478 8.59 27.81 -6.93
C ASN A 478 7.43 27.65 -5.94
N LEU A 479 7.61 26.75 -4.97
CA LEU A 479 6.67 26.46 -3.90
C LEU A 479 7.30 26.89 -2.58
N ALA A 480 6.74 27.93 -1.94
CA ALA A 480 7.39 28.60 -0.82
C ALA A 480 7.22 27.85 0.52
N ASN A 481 6.08 27.20 0.70
CA ASN A 481 5.73 26.58 1.98
C ASN A 481 5.52 25.07 1.82
N VAL A 482 5.61 24.33 2.93
CA VAL A 482 5.12 22.94 3.01
C VAL A 482 3.64 22.93 2.67
N GLY A 483 3.22 21.98 1.84
CA GLY A 483 1.84 21.84 1.39
C GLY A 483 1.43 22.81 0.28
N ASP A 484 2.28 23.77 -0.14
CA ASP A 484 2.03 24.51 -1.39
C ASP A 484 2.04 23.50 -2.55
N PHE A 485 1.14 23.70 -3.50
CA PHE A 485 1.12 22.87 -4.70
C PHE A 485 0.91 23.69 -5.97
N VAL A 486 1.35 23.12 -7.07
CA VAL A 486 1.02 23.56 -8.42
C VAL A 486 0.11 22.51 -9.07
N GLU A 487 -0.88 22.98 -9.80
CA GLU A 487 -1.77 22.14 -10.58
C GLU A 487 -1.49 22.35 -12.08
N ILE A 488 -1.21 21.22 -12.77
CA ILE A 488 -1.18 21.17 -14.24
C ILE A 488 -2.60 20.83 -14.67
N PRO A 489 -3.29 21.74 -15.38
CA PRO A 489 -4.67 21.52 -15.80
C PRO A 489 -4.74 20.39 -16.84
N THR A 490 -5.95 19.95 -17.17
CA THR A 490 -6.25 18.86 -18.10
C THR A 490 -5.18 18.66 -19.17
N THR A 491 -4.45 17.55 -19.10
CA THR A 491 -3.31 17.26 -19.95
C THR A 491 -3.20 15.78 -20.31
N THR A 492 -2.66 15.48 -21.50
CA THR A 492 -2.20 14.15 -21.90
C THR A 492 -0.67 14.10 -22.01
N ALA A 493 0.02 15.11 -21.49
CA ALA A 493 1.48 15.19 -21.55
C ALA A 493 2.14 14.15 -20.61
N LYS A 494 3.18 13.51 -21.11
CA LYS A 494 4.10 12.66 -20.36
C LYS A 494 5.36 13.47 -20.04
N PHE A 495 5.75 13.51 -18.77
CA PHE A 495 6.91 14.30 -18.36
C PHE A 495 7.55 13.75 -17.07
N VAL A 496 8.78 14.14 -16.83
CA VAL A 496 9.44 13.97 -15.54
C VAL A 496 9.43 15.30 -14.80
N VAL A 497 9.04 15.29 -13.54
CA VAL A 497 9.23 16.41 -12.62
C VAL A 497 10.39 16.10 -11.68
N LYS A 498 11.30 17.04 -11.52
CA LYS A 498 12.41 17.01 -10.55
C LYS A 498 12.37 18.22 -9.65
N SER A 499 12.88 18.07 -8.44
CA SER A 499 12.99 19.15 -7.48
C SER A 499 14.27 19.05 -6.64
N ASP A 500 14.60 20.15 -5.97
CA ASP A 500 15.67 20.18 -4.97
C ASP A 500 15.22 19.62 -3.60
N LYS A 501 13.90 19.36 -3.42
CA LYS A 501 13.24 18.92 -2.19
C LYS A 501 12.26 17.78 -2.47
N LYS A 502 11.79 17.10 -1.42
CA LYS A 502 10.79 16.03 -1.53
C LYS A 502 9.43 16.55 -2.03
N LEU A 503 8.80 15.76 -2.89
CA LEU A 503 7.49 16.03 -3.48
C LEU A 503 6.52 14.89 -3.18
N LEU A 504 5.22 15.23 -3.21
CA LEU A 504 4.13 14.29 -3.44
C LEU A 504 3.49 14.65 -4.79
N VAL A 505 3.25 13.67 -5.65
CA VAL A 505 2.62 13.87 -6.95
C VAL A 505 1.37 13.04 -7.04
N ALA A 506 0.22 13.70 -7.26
CA ALA A 506 -1.08 13.08 -7.44
C ALA A 506 -1.62 13.36 -8.83
N GLU A 507 -2.16 12.33 -9.46
CA GLU A 507 -2.81 12.39 -10.77
C GLU A 507 -4.29 12.07 -10.62
N TYR A 508 -5.15 12.78 -11.35
CA TYR A 508 -6.60 12.64 -11.29
C TYR A 508 -7.13 12.48 -12.71
N MET A 509 -7.78 11.36 -13.05
CA MET A 509 -8.47 11.17 -14.32
C MET A 509 -9.56 12.22 -14.49
N VAL A 510 -9.70 12.75 -15.71
CA VAL A 510 -10.82 13.66 -16.01
C VAL A 510 -12.11 12.89 -16.25
N GLY A 511 -13.25 13.48 -15.93
CA GLY A 511 -14.58 12.89 -16.14
C GLY A 511 -14.85 12.55 -17.61
N GLN A 512 -15.78 11.64 -17.87
CA GLN A 512 -16.09 11.09 -19.20
C GLN A 512 -16.43 12.18 -20.22
N ASP A 513 -17.26 13.16 -19.85
CA ASP A 513 -17.72 14.21 -20.76
C ASP A 513 -16.64 15.23 -21.16
N ALA A 514 -15.41 15.09 -20.65
CA ALA A 514 -14.24 15.82 -21.17
C ALA A 514 -13.83 15.38 -22.59
N GLY A 515 -14.35 14.26 -23.09
CA GLY A 515 -14.12 13.79 -24.46
C GLY A 515 -12.87 12.93 -24.63
N TYR A 516 -12.33 12.37 -23.54
CA TYR A 516 -11.17 11.46 -23.56
C TYR A 516 -11.56 9.98 -23.34
N GLY A 517 -12.70 9.58 -23.89
CA GLY A 517 -13.17 8.19 -23.86
C GLY A 517 -13.92 7.82 -22.57
N THR A 518 -14.39 6.58 -22.56
CA THR A 518 -15.18 5.99 -21.49
C THR A 518 -14.35 5.85 -20.21
N SER A 519 -14.74 6.48 -19.16
CA SER A 519 -14.28 6.35 -17.76
C SER A 519 -14.86 7.50 -16.94
N ASP A 520 -14.58 7.57 -15.64
CA ASP A 520 -14.90 8.73 -14.82
C ASP A 520 -13.70 9.12 -13.93
N PRO A 521 -13.75 10.11 -13.06
CA PRO A 521 -12.64 10.43 -12.17
C PRO A 521 -12.13 9.25 -11.34
N ALA A 522 -10.81 9.14 -11.22
CA ALA A 522 -10.11 8.30 -10.28
C ALA A 522 -8.79 9.00 -9.91
N MET A 523 -8.18 8.66 -8.78
CA MET A 523 -6.90 9.24 -8.40
C MET A 523 -5.82 8.19 -8.17
N VAL A 524 -4.56 8.60 -8.39
CA VAL A 524 -3.39 7.80 -8.07
C VAL A 524 -2.26 8.68 -7.56
N LEU A 525 -1.44 8.17 -6.66
CA LEU A 525 -0.15 8.77 -6.35
C LEU A 525 0.93 8.20 -7.27
N ALA A 526 1.66 9.08 -7.95
CA ALA A 526 2.81 8.68 -8.75
C ALA A 526 3.88 8.05 -7.86
N VAL A 527 4.37 6.88 -8.27
CA VAL A 527 5.47 6.19 -7.58
C VAL A 527 6.80 6.77 -8.09
N PRO A 528 7.69 7.25 -7.20
CA PRO A 528 9.00 7.73 -7.64
C PRO A 528 9.87 6.58 -8.16
N SER A 529 10.77 6.89 -9.10
CA SER A 529 11.59 5.86 -9.77
C SER A 529 12.49 5.07 -8.81
N GLU A 530 12.90 5.66 -7.69
CA GLU A 530 13.68 4.99 -6.64
C GLU A 530 12.93 3.86 -5.95
N GLN A 531 11.60 3.89 -5.99
CA GLN A 531 10.71 2.91 -5.36
C GLN A 531 10.22 1.82 -6.33
N PHE A 532 10.67 1.84 -7.58
CA PHE A 532 10.31 0.85 -8.59
C PHE A 532 10.82 -0.55 -8.23
N ARG A 533 10.14 -1.59 -8.75
CA ARG A 533 10.43 -3.00 -8.47
C ARG A 533 10.56 -3.81 -9.76
N THR A 534 11.01 -5.06 -9.63
CA THR A 534 11.13 -5.99 -10.76
C THR A 534 9.97 -6.98 -10.87
N ASN A 535 9.17 -7.14 -9.80
CA ASN A 535 8.10 -8.12 -9.75
C ASN A 535 6.88 -7.53 -9.03
N TYR A 536 5.71 -7.79 -9.61
CA TYR A 536 4.41 -7.37 -9.08
C TYR A 536 3.39 -8.49 -9.25
N LEU A 537 2.51 -8.65 -8.28
CA LEU A 537 1.29 -9.45 -8.35
C LEU A 537 0.15 -8.55 -7.90
N PHE A 538 -0.89 -8.40 -8.73
CA PHE A 538 -1.93 -7.41 -8.50
C PHE A 538 -3.29 -7.89 -8.99
N TYR A 539 -4.34 -7.16 -8.65
CA TYR A 539 -5.72 -7.47 -8.98
C TYR A 539 -6.28 -6.46 -9.97
N ALA A 540 -6.76 -6.93 -11.11
CA ALA A 540 -7.61 -6.15 -11.99
C ALA A 540 -9.01 -6.76 -11.98
N GLN A 541 -10.01 -5.97 -11.61
CA GLN A 541 -11.35 -6.51 -11.40
C GLN A 541 -11.94 -7.06 -12.69
N PRO A 542 -12.36 -8.33 -12.73
CA PRO A 542 -13.08 -8.90 -13.86
C PRO A 542 -14.40 -8.17 -14.12
N ASN A 543 -14.87 -8.20 -15.37
CA ASN A 543 -16.13 -7.62 -15.83
C ASN A 543 -16.14 -6.08 -16.04
N TRP A 544 -15.01 -5.42 -15.92
CA TRP A 544 -14.86 -4.05 -16.37
C TRP A 544 -14.80 -3.98 -17.92
N SER A 545 -15.20 -2.84 -18.49
CA SER A 545 -15.16 -2.64 -19.95
C SER A 545 -13.75 -2.77 -20.53
N ALA A 546 -12.77 -2.24 -19.79
CA ALA A 546 -11.34 -2.45 -20.06
C ALA A 546 -10.54 -2.30 -18.77
N ASN A 547 -9.52 -3.14 -18.61
CA ASN A 547 -8.50 -3.05 -17.56
C ASN A 547 -7.12 -2.90 -18.20
N PHE A 548 -6.26 -2.13 -17.58
CA PHE A 548 -4.91 -1.85 -18.05
C PHE A 548 -3.89 -1.91 -16.90
N VAL A 549 -2.66 -2.18 -17.26
CA VAL A 549 -1.49 -1.83 -16.48
C VAL A 549 -0.59 -0.92 -17.32
N ASP A 550 -0.28 0.25 -16.79
CA ASP A 550 0.74 1.13 -17.33
C ASP A 550 2.08 0.76 -16.75
N ILE A 551 3.10 0.68 -17.61
CA ILE A 551 4.44 0.28 -17.22
C ILE A 551 5.43 1.37 -17.63
N ILE A 552 6.08 1.97 -16.62
CA ILE A 552 7.16 2.92 -16.80
C ILE A 552 8.47 2.15 -16.64
N ALA A 553 9.24 2.04 -17.71
CA ALA A 553 10.45 1.24 -17.74
C ALA A 553 11.67 2.04 -18.23
N PRO A 554 12.89 1.76 -17.70
CA PRO A 554 14.11 2.24 -18.30
C PRO A 554 14.26 1.74 -19.74
N ALA A 555 14.91 2.52 -20.60
CA ALA A 555 15.12 2.14 -21.98
C ALA A 555 15.88 0.82 -22.09
N GLY A 556 15.33 -0.16 -22.82
CA GLY A 556 15.91 -1.47 -23.02
C GLY A 556 15.57 -2.51 -21.95
N ALA A 557 14.69 -2.21 -21.00
CA ALA A 557 14.20 -3.21 -20.06
C ALA A 557 13.35 -4.28 -20.77
N ASN A 558 13.52 -5.55 -20.36
CA ASN A 558 12.67 -6.65 -20.81
C ASN A 558 11.57 -6.85 -19.77
N VAL A 559 10.34 -6.64 -20.19
CA VAL A 559 9.16 -6.71 -19.30
C VAL A 559 8.19 -7.76 -19.82
N MET A 560 7.59 -8.51 -18.91
CA MET A 560 6.52 -9.46 -19.18
C MET A 560 5.28 -9.12 -18.34
N VAL A 561 4.11 -9.24 -18.94
CA VAL A 561 2.81 -9.22 -18.26
C VAL A 561 2.18 -10.58 -18.45
N ASP A 562 1.83 -11.27 -17.37
CA ASP A 562 1.25 -12.63 -17.36
C ASP A 562 2.10 -13.63 -18.17
N GLY A 563 3.42 -13.48 -18.14
CA GLY A 563 4.37 -14.30 -18.90
C GLY A 563 4.50 -13.95 -20.38
N ALA A 564 3.77 -12.97 -20.90
CA ALA A 564 3.89 -12.48 -22.27
C ALA A 564 4.79 -11.23 -22.34
N GLY A 565 5.72 -11.20 -23.29
CA GLY A 565 6.64 -10.07 -23.47
C GLY A 565 5.92 -8.80 -23.92
N VAL A 566 6.27 -7.65 -23.32
CA VAL A 566 5.76 -6.32 -23.68
C VAL A 566 6.69 -5.65 -24.68
N GLY A 567 6.20 -5.27 -25.86
CA GLY A 567 7.02 -4.72 -26.95
C GLY A 567 6.74 -3.28 -27.36
N ASN A 568 5.65 -2.69 -26.88
CA ASN A 568 5.15 -1.38 -27.40
C ASN A 568 5.52 -0.21 -26.48
N PHE A 569 6.79 -0.08 -26.13
CA PHE A 569 7.27 1.03 -25.31
C PHE A 569 7.45 2.31 -26.12
N THR A 570 6.83 3.41 -25.66
CA THR A 570 6.95 4.76 -26.23
C THR A 570 7.86 5.61 -25.32
N PRO A 571 8.95 6.21 -25.84
CA PRO A 571 9.82 7.06 -25.04
C PRO A 571 9.10 8.27 -24.42
N ILE A 572 9.49 8.61 -23.19
CA ILE A 572 9.02 9.81 -22.48
C ILE A 572 10.08 10.90 -22.66
N GLY A 573 9.93 11.74 -23.70
CA GLY A 573 10.92 12.76 -24.00
C GLY A 573 12.35 12.22 -24.09
N ALA A 574 13.31 12.94 -23.52
CA ALA A 574 14.72 12.55 -23.41
C ALA A 574 15.09 12.02 -22.01
N THR A 575 14.12 11.51 -21.26
CA THR A 575 14.28 11.15 -19.84
C THR A 575 15.01 9.82 -19.60
N GLY A 576 15.14 8.97 -20.62
CA GLY A 576 15.66 7.60 -20.49
C GLY A 576 14.61 6.58 -20.08
N PHE A 577 13.36 7.00 -19.86
CA PHE A 577 12.22 6.13 -19.57
C PHE A 577 11.27 6.03 -20.74
N SER A 578 10.52 4.95 -20.77
CA SER A 578 9.49 4.66 -21.78
C SER A 578 8.22 4.15 -21.09
N LEU A 579 7.08 4.39 -21.70
CA LEU A 579 5.76 3.96 -21.24
C LEU A 579 5.20 2.89 -22.18
N ALA A 580 4.59 1.85 -21.59
CA ALA A 580 3.70 0.93 -22.31
C ALA A 580 2.35 0.87 -21.59
N HIS A 581 1.27 1.02 -22.33
CA HIS A 581 -0.10 0.70 -21.90
C HIS A 581 -0.39 -0.75 -22.29
N VAL A 582 -0.67 -1.61 -21.33
CA VAL A 582 -0.95 -3.03 -21.58
C VAL A 582 -2.36 -3.35 -21.16
N ALA A 583 -3.23 -3.69 -22.12
CA ALA A 583 -4.57 -4.15 -21.84
C ALA A 583 -4.52 -5.53 -21.15
N LEU A 584 -5.24 -5.67 -20.06
CA LEU A 584 -5.35 -6.88 -19.26
C LEU A 584 -6.55 -7.72 -19.72
N SER A 585 -6.41 -9.04 -19.66
CA SER A 585 -7.52 -9.94 -19.93
C SER A 585 -8.46 -10.01 -18.72
N ASN A 586 -9.76 -10.15 -18.94
CA ASN A 586 -10.73 -10.43 -17.85
C ASN A 586 -10.68 -11.90 -17.38
N GLY A 587 -9.64 -12.66 -17.78
CA GLY A 587 -9.42 -14.04 -17.37
C GLY A 587 -8.76 -14.16 -16.00
N GLY A 588 -8.54 -15.40 -15.52
CA GLY A 588 -7.74 -15.66 -14.31
C GLY A 588 -8.36 -15.16 -12.99
N GLY A 589 -9.62 -14.70 -12.99
CA GLY A 589 -10.27 -14.16 -11.80
C GLY A 589 -9.68 -12.81 -11.35
N GLY A 590 -9.08 -12.05 -12.28
CA GLY A 590 -8.46 -10.74 -12.00
C GLY A 590 -7.02 -10.83 -11.49
N ASN A 591 -6.40 -11.99 -11.55
CA ASN A 591 -5.03 -12.21 -11.10
C ASN A 591 -4.04 -11.90 -12.22
N HIS A 592 -3.16 -10.91 -12.02
CA HIS A 592 -2.18 -10.46 -13.00
C HIS A 592 -0.80 -10.26 -12.39
N SER A 593 0.23 -10.41 -13.22
CA SER A 593 1.62 -10.25 -12.81
C SER A 593 2.44 -9.42 -13.80
N VAL A 594 3.39 -8.65 -13.27
CA VAL A 594 4.46 -8.02 -14.05
C VAL A 594 5.79 -8.53 -13.54
N THR A 595 6.67 -8.93 -14.47
CA THR A 595 8.07 -9.27 -14.18
C THR A 595 9.00 -8.55 -15.13
N ALA A 596 10.15 -8.09 -14.65
CA ALA A 596 11.13 -7.35 -15.44
C ALA A 596 12.55 -7.66 -15.02
N ASP A 597 13.52 -7.49 -15.94
CA ASP A 597 14.95 -7.62 -15.67
C ASP A 597 15.57 -6.35 -15.04
N GLN A 598 14.86 -5.24 -15.10
CA GLN A 598 15.20 -3.96 -14.45
C GLN A 598 14.02 -3.48 -13.61
N LYS A 599 14.25 -2.55 -12.69
CA LYS A 599 13.17 -1.94 -11.89
C LYS A 599 12.26 -1.12 -12.80
N VAL A 600 10.96 -1.37 -12.73
CA VAL A 600 9.89 -0.68 -13.46
C VAL A 600 8.84 -0.18 -12.49
N GLY A 601 8.15 0.90 -12.81
CA GLY A 601 6.97 1.37 -12.09
C GLY A 601 5.71 0.90 -12.80
N ILE A 602 4.66 0.56 -12.02
CA ILE A 602 3.37 0.22 -12.59
C ILE A 602 2.22 0.95 -11.90
N SER A 603 1.19 1.32 -12.69
CA SER A 603 -0.12 1.67 -12.16
C SER A 603 -1.20 0.82 -12.84
N VAL A 604 -2.24 0.48 -12.09
CA VAL A 604 -3.33 -0.41 -12.53
C VAL A 604 -4.62 0.36 -12.50
N TYR A 605 -5.40 0.27 -13.57
CA TYR A 605 -6.69 0.96 -13.66
C TYR A 605 -7.69 0.16 -14.50
N GLY A 606 -8.95 0.39 -14.20
CA GLY A 606 -10.08 -0.08 -15.00
C GLY A 606 -10.98 1.08 -15.37
N VAL A 607 -11.68 0.93 -16.49
CA VAL A 607 -12.62 1.92 -17.00
C VAL A 607 -13.91 1.25 -17.48
N LEU A 608 -15.03 1.91 -17.23
CA LEU A 608 -16.34 1.55 -17.73
C LEU A 608 -17.16 2.81 -18.00
N ASP A 609 -18.40 2.66 -18.44
CA ASP A 609 -19.28 3.81 -18.69
C ASP A 609 -19.61 4.53 -17.37
N TYR A 610 -19.06 5.73 -17.20
CA TYR A 610 -19.15 6.55 -15.98
C TYR A 610 -18.62 5.86 -14.72
N GLY A 611 -17.47 5.16 -14.81
CA GLY A 611 -16.79 4.60 -13.66
C GLY A 611 -15.34 4.28 -13.97
N SER A 612 -14.50 4.40 -12.95
CA SER A 612 -13.09 4.02 -13.00
C SER A 612 -12.53 3.68 -11.62
N TYR A 613 -11.40 3.00 -11.62
CA TYR A 613 -10.50 2.88 -10.47
C TYR A 613 -9.06 3.04 -10.94
N TRP A 614 -8.20 3.53 -10.05
CA TRP A 614 -6.79 3.68 -10.36
C TRP A 614 -5.94 3.57 -9.10
N TYR A 615 -4.89 2.75 -9.10
CA TYR A 615 -4.00 2.60 -7.96
C TYR A 615 -2.57 2.25 -8.38
N PRO A 616 -1.53 2.57 -7.55
CA PRO A 616 -0.16 2.11 -7.78
C PRO A 616 -0.10 0.59 -7.62
N GLY A 617 0.47 -0.14 -8.58
CA GLY A 617 0.51 -1.61 -8.50
C GLY A 617 1.46 -2.15 -7.42
N GLY A 618 2.29 -1.29 -6.85
CA GLY A 618 3.21 -1.58 -5.75
C GLY A 618 4.48 -0.74 -5.80
N LEU A 619 5.20 -0.70 -4.68
CA LEU A 619 6.45 0.06 -4.55
C LEU A 619 7.33 -0.47 -3.42
N ASP A 620 8.62 -0.20 -3.47
CA ASP A 620 9.46 -0.22 -2.29
C ASP A 620 9.10 1.02 -1.42
N LEU A 621 9.25 0.90 -0.10
CA LEU A 621 9.03 2.02 0.82
C LEU A 621 10.35 2.32 1.54
N ALA A 622 11.45 2.20 0.80
CA ALA A 622 12.77 2.54 1.29
C ALA A 622 12.83 4.01 1.72
N LEU A 623 13.42 4.26 2.88
CA LEU A 623 13.62 5.62 3.37
C LEU A 623 14.58 6.36 2.44
N ILE A 624 14.16 7.48 1.88
CA ILE A 624 14.98 8.30 1.00
C ILE A 624 15.62 9.40 1.84
N PRO A 625 16.96 9.46 1.95
CA PRO A 625 17.66 10.51 2.71
C PRO A 625 17.30 11.91 2.24
N GLN A 626 17.29 12.87 3.18
CA GLN A 626 17.06 14.29 2.93
C GLN A 626 18.24 14.96 2.22
#